data_2e39ca9ecde43bca512541fd0586d087
#
_entry.id   2e39ca9ecde43bca512541fd0586d087
#
_cell.length_a   1.000
_cell.length_b   1.000
_cell.length_c   1.000
_cell.angle_alpha   90.00
_cell.angle_beta   90.00
_cell.angle_gamma   90.00
#
_symmetry.space_group_name_H-M   'P 1'
#
loop_
_entity.id
_entity.type
_entity.pdbx_description
1 polymer ?
#
loop_
_entity_poly.entity_id
_entity_poly.type
_entity_poly.pdbx_seq_one_letter_code
_entity_poly.pdbx_strand_id
1 'polypeptide(L)'
;MLVVSNGYNTLKTILESKLSDDYEIAIADSINTLSKDKSYIAERCGSNNKCSDILITRNDGVSSWLEVKMDHHAGLGSPRVYYSDYDGGWCTTYKTPAAQFAVNLLNSSDEAFKWIKQLKKWICTELESSRDDRLLTTVCRHKSDSHYTPCDLKIVLPTTAGGLKLKGAIPVDVIRRFTSDHDRKIITHRCDITSVVESHYLDGKSKPAHYIQIGDDLYRVGEADPFNWKVPKLSINDGSITARISIRDDKLYEIQIDIKSHSHSSSDYSLKLDSKKLRPF
;
A
#
# COMPACT_ATOMS: atom_id res chain seq x y z
N MET A 1 25.54 14.54 -13.78
CA MET A 1 24.82 13.35 -14.30
C MET A 1 23.65 12.89 -13.41
N LEU A 2 23.14 13.71 -12.51
CA LEU A 2 22.08 13.37 -11.51
C LEU A 2 20.69 13.96 -11.82
N VAL A 3 20.55 14.77 -12.86
CA VAL A 3 19.27 15.45 -13.18
C VAL A 3 18.33 14.60 -14.06
N VAL A 4 18.87 13.60 -14.76
CA VAL A 4 18.07 12.79 -15.72
C VAL A 4 17.23 11.70 -15.02
N SER A 5 17.63 11.19 -13.85
CA SER A 5 16.93 10.12 -13.16
C SER A 5 15.60 10.56 -12.52
N ASN A 6 15.51 11.79 -12.02
CA ASN A 6 14.27 12.28 -11.39
C ASN A 6 13.17 12.56 -12.43
N GLY A 7 13.54 13.08 -13.60
CA GLY A 7 12.58 13.31 -14.68
C GLY A 7 11.98 12.02 -15.25
N TYR A 8 12.78 10.96 -15.37
CA TYR A 8 12.32 9.66 -15.87
C TYR A 8 11.32 8.99 -14.91
N ASN A 9 11.61 8.98 -13.62
CA ASN A 9 10.71 8.41 -12.60
C ASN A 9 9.38 9.19 -12.52
N THR A 10 9.41 10.52 -12.64
CA THR A 10 8.19 11.33 -12.65
C THR A 10 7.35 11.05 -13.88
N LEU A 11 7.95 10.99 -15.08
CA LEU A 11 7.24 10.65 -16.32
C LEU A 11 6.67 9.24 -16.29
N LYS A 12 7.42 8.26 -15.77
CA LYS A 12 6.96 6.89 -15.60
C LYS A 12 5.72 6.83 -14.71
N THR A 13 5.74 7.48 -13.55
CA THR A 13 4.60 7.53 -12.62
C THR A 13 3.38 8.19 -13.25
N ILE A 14 3.56 9.28 -14.01
CA ILE A 14 2.46 9.94 -14.72
C ILE A 14 1.86 9.03 -15.80
N LEU A 15 2.68 8.32 -16.55
CA LEU A 15 2.22 7.37 -17.56
C LEU A 15 1.49 6.18 -16.95
N GLU A 16 2.00 5.61 -15.87
CA GLU A 16 1.36 4.51 -15.15
C GLU A 16 0.00 4.93 -14.56
N SER A 17 -0.08 6.13 -13.99
CA SER A 17 -1.35 6.70 -13.51
C SER A 17 -2.36 6.89 -14.63
N LYS A 18 -1.94 7.45 -15.77
CA LYS A 18 -2.81 7.63 -16.92
C LYS A 18 -3.31 6.30 -17.48
N LEU A 19 -2.45 5.30 -17.59
CA LEU A 19 -2.84 3.96 -18.06
C LEU A 19 -3.86 3.31 -17.11
N SER A 20 -3.72 3.49 -15.80
CA SER A 20 -4.70 3.01 -14.82
C SER A 20 -6.04 3.69 -15.01
N ASP A 21 -6.05 5.01 -15.16
CA ASP A 21 -7.26 5.81 -15.40
C ASP A 21 -7.98 5.37 -16.69
N ASP A 22 -7.22 5.19 -17.78
CA ASP A 22 -7.75 4.74 -19.08
C ASP A 22 -8.34 3.31 -18.96
N TYR A 23 -7.72 2.45 -18.15
CA TYR A 23 -8.20 1.09 -17.92
C TYR A 23 -9.51 1.07 -17.11
N GLU A 24 -9.63 1.87 -16.05
CA GLU A 24 -10.87 2.03 -15.28
C GLU A 24 -12.03 2.53 -16.16
N ILE A 25 -11.76 3.52 -17.04
CA ILE A 25 -12.73 4.04 -18.02
C ILE A 25 -13.17 2.92 -18.96
N ALA A 26 -12.22 2.17 -19.51
CA ALA A 26 -12.51 1.08 -20.44
C ALA A 26 -13.38 -0.03 -19.81
N ILE A 27 -13.19 -0.34 -18.51
CA ILE A 27 -14.04 -1.30 -17.80
C ILE A 27 -15.45 -0.73 -17.57
N ALA A 28 -15.59 0.53 -17.17
CA ALA A 28 -16.91 1.17 -16.99
C ALA A 28 -17.70 1.21 -18.31
N ASP A 29 -17.05 1.62 -19.42
CA ASP A 29 -17.63 1.66 -20.75
C ASP A 29 -18.01 0.25 -21.26
N SER A 30 -17.20 -0.74 -20.93
CA SER A 30 -17.47 -2.13 -21.26
C SER A 30 -18.75 -2.62 -20.56
N ILE A 31 -18.93 -2.36 -19.28
CA ILE A 31 -20.16 -2.72 -18.54
C ILE A 31 -21.37 -2.05 -19.18
N ASN A 32 -21.30 -0.73 -19.45
CA ASN A 32 -22.37 0.04 -20.06
C ASN A 32 -22.74 -0.46 -21.48
N THR A 33 -21.73 -0.93 -22.25
CA THR A 33 -21.92 -1.46 -23.61
C THR A 33 -22.51 -2.86 -23.60
N LEU A 34 -22.03 -3.73 -22.71
CA LEU A 34 -22.41 -5.14 -22.64
C LEU A 34 -23.77 -5.34 -21.99
N SER A 35 -24.18 -4.43 -21.12
CA SER A 35 -25.49 -4.42 -20.49
C SER A 35 -26.56 -3.92 -21.47
N LYS A 36 -26.90 -4.75 -22.48
CA LYS A 36 -27.75 -4.38 -23.62
C LYS A 36 -29.10 -3.78 -23.22
N ASP A 37 -29.67 -4.22 -22.12
CA ASP A 37 -31.00 -3.78 -21.64
C ASP A 37 -30.90 -2.65 -20.60
N LYS A 38 -29.73 -2.00 -20.48
CA LYS A 38 -29.44 -1.04 -19.41
C LYS A 38 -29.73 -1.60 -18.00
N SER A 39 -29.58 -2.93 -17.85
CA SER A 39 -29.76 -3.61 -16.59
C SER A 39 -28.70 -3.23 -15.56
N TYR A 40 -27.54 -2.76 -16.01
CA TYR A 40 -26.48 -2.19 -15.18
C TYR A 40 -25.97 -0.87 -15.76
N ILE A 41 -25.64 0.05 -14.88
CA ILE A 41 -24.97 1.32 -15.19
C ILE A 41 -23.70 1.37 -14.35
N ALA A 42 -22.58 1.66 -15.01
CA ALA A 42 -21.29 1.80 -14.37
C ALA A 42 -20.79 3.25 -14.44
N GLU A 43 -20.42 3.80 -13.30
CA GLU A 43 -19.91 5.16 -13.16
C GLU A 43 -18.55 5.14 -12.49
N ARG A 44 -17.54 5.72 -13.15
CA ARG A 44 -16.19 5.87 -12.55
C ARG A 44 -16.22 6.91 -11.42
N CYS A 45 -15.60 6.59 -10.30
CA CYS A 45 -15.59 7.48 -9.13
C CYS A 45 -14.44 8.51 -9.15
N GLY A 46 -13.52 8.41 -10.12
CA GLY A 46 -12.32 9.25 -10.21
C GLY A 46 -11.33 9.02 -9.06
N SER A 47 -10.36 9.91 -8.93
CA SER A 47 -9.24 9.82 -7.95
C SER A 47 -9.66 10.07 -6.48
N ASN A 48 -10.90 9.75 -6.11
CA ASN A 48 -11.37 9.90 -4.74
C ASN A 48 -10.94 8.69 -3.88
N ASN A 49 -9.92 8.85 -3.08
CA ASN A 49 -9.36 7.81 -2.20
C ASN A 49 -10.35 7.18 -1.19
N LYS A 50 -11.58 7.70 -1.10
CA LYS A 50 -12.63 7.18 -0.20
C LYS A 50 -13.54 6.15 -0.86
N CYS A 51 -13.50 6.04 -2.18
CA CYS A 51 -14.32 5.12 -2.98
C CYS A 51 -13.44 4.08 -3.65
N SER A 52 -14.03 2.96 -4.06
CA SER A 52 -13.43 2.08 -5.06
C SER A 52 -13.61 2.68 -6.46
N ASP A 53 -13.02 2.09 -7.47
CA ASP A 53 -12.80 2.73 -8.77
C ASP A 53 -14.10 2.96 -9.54
N ILE A 54 -15.05 2.02 -9.49
CA ILE A 54 -16.29 2.06 -10.27
C ILE A 54 -17.49 1.72 -9.38
N LEU A 55 -18.53 2.55 -9.44
CA LEU A 55 -19.86 2.25 -8.90
C LEU A 55 -20.69 1.57 -9.99
N ILE A 56 -21.23 0.39 -9.69
CA ILE A 56 -22.15 -0.33 -10.56
C ILE A 56 -23.53 -0.28 -9.90
N THR A 57 -24.53 0.14 -10.65
CA THR A 57 -25.93 0.17 -10.21
C THR A 57 -26.78 -0.68 -11.15
N ARG A 58 -27.52 -1.63 -10.59
CA ARG A 58 -28.51 -2.43 -11.31
C ARG A 58 -29.83 -1.68 -11.41
N ASN A 59 -30.68 -1.97 -12.40
CA ASN A 59 -31.94 -1.29 -12.67
C ASN A 59 -32.95 -1.34 -11.52
N ASP A 60 -32.84 -2.30 -10.60
CA ASP A 60 -33.64 -2.41 -9.39
C ASP A 60 -33.12 -1.56 -8.22
N GLY A 61 -32.09 -0.76 -8.45
CA GLY A 61 -31.46 0.12 -7.45
C GLY A 61 -30.38 -0.52 -6.59
N VAL A 62 -30.12 -1.82 -6.74
CA VAL A 62 -28.99 -2.46 -6.06
C VAL A 62 -27.69 -1.91 -6.63
N SER A 63 -26.80 -1.45 -5.74
CA SER A 63 -25.51 -0.89 -6.12
C SER A 63 -24.36 -1.60 -5.41
N SER A 64 -23.24 -1.71 -6.08
CA SER A 64 -22.01 -2.24 -5.53
C SER A 64 -20.78 -1.58 -6.14
N TRP A 65 -19.69 -1.55 -5.39
CA TRP A 65 -18.41 -1.04 -5.87
C TRP A 65 -17.56 -2.16 -6.44
N LEU A 66 -16.84 -1.79 -7.51
CA LEU A 66 -15.83 -2.61 -8.17
C LEU A 66 -14.48 -1.92 -8.03
N GLU A 67 -13.49 -2.67 -7.59
CA GLU A 67 -12.08 -2.29 -7.67
C GLU A 67 -11.50 -2.85 -8.97
N VAL A 68 -10.59 -2.10 -9.60
CA VAL A 68 -9.98 -2.47 -10.88
C VAL A 68 -8.46 -2.47 -10.76
N LYS A 69 -7.83 -3.53 -11.19
CA LYS A 69 -6.38 -3.69 -11.26
C LYS A 69 -5.98 -4.13 -12.66
N MET A 70 -5.06 -3.39 -13.28
CA MET A 70 -4.66 -3.63 -14.68
C MET A 70 -4.06 -5.02 -14.89
N ASP A 71 -3.32 -5.51 -13.92
CA ASP A 71 -2.64 -6.79 -13.97
C ASP A 71 -2.44 -7.42 -12.59
N HIS A 72 -1.91 -8.64 -12.57
CA HIS A 72 -1.66 -9.42 -11.37
C HIS A 72 -0.55 -8.89 -10.47
N HIS A 73 0.30 -7.99 -10.99
CA HIS A 73 1.39 -7.38 -10.23
C HIS A 73 0.98 -6.05 -9.57
N ALA A 74 -0.24 -5.60 -9.85
CA ALA A 74 -0.78 -4.39 -9.24
C ALA A 74 -0.84 -4.51 -7.71
N GLY A 75 -0.65 -3.39 -7.03
CA GLY A 75 -0.77 -3.33 -5.57
C GLY A 75 -2.22 -3.54 -5.13
N LEU A 76 -2.42 -4.51 -4.23
CA LEU A 76 -3.73 -4.86 -3.67
C LEU A 76 -4.06 -4.12 -2.37
N GLY A 77 -3.19 -3.23 -1.96
CA GLY A 77 -3.35 -2.39 -0.79
C GLY A 77 -2.03 -1.82 -0.32
N SER A 78 -2.09 -0.69 0.36
CA SER A 78 -0.90 -0.03 0.93
C SER A 78 -1.27 0.60 2.28
N PRO A 79 -1.42 -0.21 3.35
CA PRO A 79 -1.66 0.32 4.67
C PRO A 79 -0.47 1.15 5.15
N ARG A 80 -0.73 2.20 5.91
CA ARG A 80 0.32 3.06 6.44
C ARG A 80 0.69 2.65 7.85
N VAL A 81 1.97 2.52 8.09
CA VAL A 81 2.55 2.17 9.39
C VAL A 81 3.66 3.14 9.75
N TYR A 82 4.03 3.18 11.03
CA TYR A 82 5.17 3.91 11.52
C TYR A 82 5.87 3.10 12.61
N TYR A 83 7.12 3.44 12.89
CA TYR A 83 7.87 2.88 14.00
C TYR A 83 8.13 3.96 15.04
N SER A 84 7.98 3.61 16.31
CA SER A 84 8.28 4.52 17.41
C SER A 84 8.74 3.75 18.65
N ASP A 85 9.95 4.00 19.10
CA ASP A 85 10.42 3.46 20.38
C ASP A 85 9.61 3.97 21.57
N TYR A 86 8.93 5.11 21.43
CA TYR A 86 8.06 5.67 22.47
C TYR A 86 6.72 4.95 22.56
N ASP A 87 6.24 4.43 21.43
CA ASP A 87 4.99 3.68 21.34
C ASP A 87 5.19 2.16 21.40
N GLY A 88 6.45 1.72 21.58
CA GLY A 88 6.81 0.31 21.79
C GLY A 88 7.02 -0.50 20.51
N GLY A 89 7.26 0.14 19.36
CA GLY A 89 7.61 -0.54 18.12
C GLY A 89 6.83 -0.06 16.90
N TRP A 90 6.44 -0.99 16.03
CA TRP A 90 5.64 -0.69 14.84
C TRP A 90 4.18 -0.44 15.21
N CYS A 91 3.62 0.62 14.67
CA CYS A 91 2.29 1.13 14.98
C CYS A 91 1.57 1.60 13.70
N THR A 92 0.27 1.86 13.82
CA THR A 92 -0.53 2.48 12.76
C THR A 92 -1.58 3.41 13.36
N THR A 93 -1.94 4.46 12.61
CA THR A 93 -3.08 5.33 12.95
C THR A 93 -4.39 4.81 12.35
N TYR A 94 -4.32 3.76 11.51
CA TYR A 94 -5.48 3.17 10.85
C TYR A 94 -6.01 1.98 11.65
N LYS A 95 -7.33 1.94 11.81
CA LYS A 95 -8.02 0.84 12.51
C LYS A 95 -8.42 -0.31 11.59
N THR A 96 -7.92 -0.32 10.35
CA THR A 96 -8.26 -1.37 9.38
C THR A 96 -7.54 -2.68 9.72
N PRO A 97 -8.18 -3.84 9.54
CA PRO A 97 -7.54 -5.15 9.76
C PRO A 97 -6.24 -5.31 8.98
N ALA A 98 -6.18 -4.84 7.73
CA ALA A 98 -4.97 -4.88 6.91
C ALA A 98 -3.79 -4.10 7.54
N ALA A 99 -4.06 -2.93 8.14
CA ALA A 99 -3.04 -2.14 8.81
C ALA A 99 -2.58 -2.81 10.12
N GLN A 100 -3.50 -3.39 10.88
CA GLN A 100 -3.17 -4.16 12.09
C GLN A 100 -2.36 -5.41 11.74
N PHE A 101 -2.71 -6.10 10.65
CA PHE A 101 -1.94 -7.24 10.18
C PHE A 101 -0.50 -6.85 9.85
N ALA A 102 -0.30 -5.74 9.10
CA ALA A 102 1.04 -5.25 8.77
C ALA A 102 1.85 -4.88 10.02
N VAL A 103 1.23 -4.25 11.02
CA VAL A 103 1.88 -3.93 12.31
C VAL A 103 2.29 -5.20 13.05
N ASN A 104 1.39 -6.18 13.16
CA ASN A 104 1.67 -7.45 13.85
C ASN A 104 2.81 -8.21 13.16
N LEU A 105 2.79 -8.26 11.82
CA LEU A 105 3.84 -8.86 11.02
C LEU A 105 5.21 -8.21 11.29
N LEU A 106 5.28 -6.88 11.28
CA LEU A 106 6.51 -6.15 11.52
C LEU A 106 7.02 -6.32 12.96
N ASN A 107 6.13 -6.31 13.94
CA ASN A 107 6.50 -6.51 15.36
C ASN A 107 6.94 -7.95 15.68
N SER A 108 6.50 -8.94 14.89
CA SER A 108 6.93 -10.34 15.03
C SER A 108 8.15 -10.69 14.15
N SER A 109 8.60 -9.78 13.29
CA SER A 109 9.67 -10.04 12.33
C SER A 109 11.07 -9.75 12.88
N ASP A 110 11.90 -10.78 12.96
CA ASP A 110 13.34 -10.63 13.27
C ASP A 110 14.06 -9.75 12.25
N GLU A 111 13.65 -9.80 10.98
CA GLU A 111 14.25 -8.96 9.92
C GLU A 111 13.94 -7.48 10.15
N ALA A 112 12.69 -7.14 10.47
CA ALA A 112 12.30 -5.78 10.79
C ALA A 112 13.06 -5.25 12.02
N PHE A 113 13.24 -6.10 13.04
CA PHE A 113 14.00 -5.76 14.22
C PHE A 113 15.50 -5.58 13.93
N LYS A 114 16.09 -6.45 13.11
CA LYS A 114 17.49 -6.33 12.66
C LYS A 114 17.70 -5.04 11.87
N TRP A 115 16.76 -4.69 10.99
CA TRP A 115 16.84 -3.46 10.21
C TRP A 115 16.83 -2.21 11.11
N ILE A 116 15.95 -2.14 12.12
CA ILE A 116 15.92 -1.05 13.11
C ILE A 116 17.24 -0.98 13.90
N LYS A 117 17.77 -2.12 14.34
CA LYS A 117 19.09 -2.17 15.03
C LYS A 117 20.22 -1.65 14.14
N GLN A 118 20.22 -2.01 12.85
CA GLN A 118 21.20 -1.54 11.89
C GLN A 118 21.12 -0.03 11.71
N LEU A 119 19.92 0.52 11.57
CA LEU A 119 19.71 1.97 11.49
C LEU A 119 20.23 2.67 12.75
N LYS A 120 19.87 2.19 13.94
CA LYS A 120 20.35 2.77 15.22
C LYS A 120 21.88 2.73 15.32
N LYS A 121 22.51 1.61 14.94
CA LYS A 121 23.98 1.49 14.92
C LYS A 121 24.62 2.51 13.98
N TRP A 122 24.05 2.65 12.76
CA TRP A 122 24.53 3.64 11.78
C TRP A 122 24.39 5.07 12.31
N ILE A 123 23.25 5.40 12.95
CA ILE A 123 23.02 6.71 13.57
C ILE A 123 24.04 7.00 14.66
N CYS A 124 24.42 6.01 15.49
CA CYS A 124 25.49 6.21 16.49
C CYS A 124 26.79 6.62 15.82
N THR A 125 27.21 5.92 14.75
CA THR A 125 28.41 6.26 14.00
C THR A 125 28.35 7.66 13.38
N GLU A 126 27.19 8.05 12.83
CA GLU A 126 26.99 9.41 12.30
C GLU A 126 27.08 10.48 13.38
N LEU A 127 26.51 10.25 14.58
CA LEU A 127 26.60 11.17 15.70
C LEU A 127 28.03 11.36 16.20
N GLU A 128 28.83 10.29 16.23
CA GLU A 128 30.24 10.35 16.61
C GLU A 128 31.07 11.12 15.58
N SER A 129 30.77 10.98 14.29
CA SER A 129 31.57 11.56 13.21
C SER A 129 31.15 12.99 12.83
N SER A 130 29.85 13.28 12.76
CA SER A 130 29.34 14.55 12.21
C SER A 130 28.87 15.56 13.24
N ARG A 131 28.57 15.11 14.48
CA ARG A 131 27.97 15.94 15.55
C ARG A 131 26.75 16.74 15.08
N ASP A 132 25.88 16.11 14.27
CA ASP A 132 24.66 16.76 13.78
C ASP A 132 23.70 17.04 14.94
N ASP A 133 23.68 18.31 15.39
CA ASP A 133 22.83 18.74 16.52
C ASP A 133 21.35 18.49 16.31
N ARG A 134 20.88 18.46 15.04
CA ARG A 134 19.47 18.12 14.71
C ARG A 134 19.18 16.67 15.02
N LEU A 135 20.13 15.80 14.68
CA LEU A 135 20.01 14.37 14.95
C LEU A 135 20.11 14.10 16.46
N LEU A 136 21.04 14.76 17.14
CA LEU A 136 21.17 14.71 18.59
C LEU A 136 19.88 15.08 19.32
N THR A 137 19.26 16.20 18.95
CA THR A 137 17.99 16.65 19.54
C THR A 137 16.82 15.76 19.23
N THR A 138 16.88 15.02 18.10
CA THR A 138 15.79 14.14 17.66
C THR A 138 15.83 12.79 18.37
N VAL A 139 17.01 12.19 18.54
CA VAL A 139 17.15 10.81 19.03
C VAL A 139 17.72 10.70 20.45
N CYS A 140 18.35 11.77 20.98
CA CYS A 140 18.97 11.77 22.31
C CYS A 140 18.40 12.91 23.14
N ARG A 141 17.80 12.58 24.29
CA ARG A 141 17.26 13.59 25.21
C ARG A 141 18.30 14.31 26.08
N HIS A 142 19.51 13.76 26.23
CA HIS A 142 20.56 14.32 27.08
C HIS A 142 21.83 14.60 26.27
N LYS A 143 22.27 15.88 26.30
CA LYS A 143 23.48 16.36 25.61
C LYS A 143 24.80 16.02 26.34
N SER A 144 24.73 15.34 27.49
CA SER A 144 25.89 15.23 28.42
C SER A 144 26.82 14.05 28.15
N ASP A 145 26.40 13.06 27.38
CA ASP A 145 27.19 11.86 27.20
C ASP A 145 27.92 11.84 25.86
N SER A 146 29.22 11.66 25.91
CA SER A 146 30.11 11.60 24.75
C SER A 146 30.05 10.26 24.00
N HIS A 147 29.36 9.27 24.52
CA HIS A 147 29.18 7.95 23.92
C HIS A 147 27.73 7.53 23.92
N TYR A 148 27.20 7.27 22.73
CA TYR A 148 25.86 6.72 22.54
C TYR A 148 25.97 5.25 22.13
N THR A 149 25.16 4.41 22.74
CA THR A 149 24.99 3.03 22.28
C THR A 149 23.68 2.94 21.46
N PRO A 150 23.59 2.03 20.50
CA PRO A 150 22.36 1.84 19.72
C PRO A 150 21.11 1.58 20.58
N CYS A 151 21.31 1.04 21.80
CA CYS A 151 20.21 0.76 22.75
C CYS A 151 19.64 2.03 23.40
N ASP A 152 20.44 3.09 23.48
CA ASP A 152 20.04 4.35 24.14
C ASP A 152 19.24 5.26 23.20
N LEU A 153 19.35 5.03 21.89
CA LEU A 153 18.63 5.84 20.89
C LEU A 153 17.14 5.53 20.87
N LYS A 154 16.35 6.58 20.99
CA LYS A 154 14.90 6.54 20.76
C LYS A 154 14.58 7.14 19.41
N ILE A 155 14.12 6.33 18.47
CA ILE A 155 13.85 6.75 17.08
C ILE A 155 12.37 6.70 16.76
N VAL A 156 11.96 7.56 15.83
CA VAL A 156 10.61 7.59 15.24
C VAL A 156 10.74 7.66 13.71
N LEU A 157 10.00 6.84 13.01
CA LEU A 157 9.94 6.71 11.56
C LEU A 157 8.48 6.52 11.10
N PRO A 158 8.03 7.16 10.05
CA PRO A 158 8.62 8.20 9.22
C PRO A 158 8.41 9.60 9.80
N THR A 159 8.60 10.64 8.97
CA THR A 159 8.30 12.04 9.37
C THR A 159 6.81 12.30 9.54
N THR A 160 5.96 11.53 8.85
CA THR A 160 4.49 11.61 8.95
C THR A 160 3.86 10.22 8.90
N ALA A 161 2.77 10.02 9.64
CA ALA A 161 1.94 8.83 9.54
C ALA A 161 0.47 9.25 9.40
N GLY A 162 -0.21 8.77 8.34
CA GLY A 162 -1.61 9.11 8.11
C GLY A 162 -1.90 10.62 7.98
N GLY A 163 -0.90 11.42 7.57
CA GLY A 163 -0.98 12.89 7.51
C GLY A 163 -0.62 13.59 8.82
N LEU A 164 -0.41 12.84 9.92
CA LEU A 164 0.05 13.41 11.18
C LEU A 164 1.57 13.54 11.19
N LYS A 165 2.08 14.72 11.55
CA LYS A 165 3.52 14.92 11.75
C LYS A 165 3.95 14.27 13.05
N LEU A 166 4.86 13.31 12.99
CA LEU A 166 5.38 12.60 14.15
C LEU A 166 6.50 13.42 14.81
N LYS A 167 6.39 13.59 16.14
CA LYS A 167 7.43 14.28 16.93
C LYS A 167 8.65 13.37 17.09
N GLY A 168 9.85 13.97 16.96
CA GLY A 168 11.09 13.24 17.11
C GLY A 168 11.42 12.32 15.95
N ALA A 169 10.79 12.53 14.79
CA ALA A 169 11.09 11.74 13.61
C ALA A 169 12.47 12.07 13.06
N ILE A 170 13.20 11.04 12.62
CA ILE A 170 14.52 11.19 12.00
C ILE A 170 14.39 12.07 10.75
N PRO A 171 15.32 13.03 10.54
CA PRO A 171 15.31 13.87 9.34
C PRO A 171 15.44 13.06 8.04
N VAL A 172 14.80 13.53 6.97
CA VAL A 172 14.79 12.84 5.66
C VAL A 172 16.17 12.69 5.04
N ASP A 173 17.04 13.70 5.21
CA ASP A 173 18.41 13.68 4.71
C ASP A 173 19.27 12.61 5.42
N VAL A 174 19.02 12.36 6.70
CA VAL A 174 19.66 11.28 7.47
C VAL A 174 19.23 9.91 6.92
N ILE A 175 17.93 9.70 6.72
CA ILE A 175 17.41 8.46 6.14
C ILE A 175 17.92 8.28 4.71
N ARG A 176 18.06 9.34 3.94
CA ARG A 176 18.60 9.26 2.58
C ARG A 176 20.06 8.79 2.59
N ARG A 177 20.91 9.33 3.48
CA ARG A 177 22.29 8.88 3.64
C ARG A 177 22.34 7.41 4.06
N PHE A 178 21.55 7.02 5.06
CA PHE A 178 21.46 5.62 5.48
C PHE A 178 21.06 4.71 4.31
N THR A 179 20.05 5.06 3.54
CA THR A 179 19.52 4.24 2.43
C THR A 179 20.33 4.35 1.14
N SER A 180 21.41 5.16 1.07
CA SER A 180 22.39 5.09 -0.02
C SER A 180 23.30 3.86 0.09
N ASP A 181 23.58 3.44 1.32
CA ASP A 181 24.51 2.37 1.62
C ASP A 181 23.82 1.07 2.10
N HIS A 182 22.53 1.18 2.41
CA HIS A 182 21.73 0.10 2.97
C HIS A 182 20.41 -0.10 2.20
N ASP A 183 19.88 -1.32 2.25
CA ASP A 183 18.62 -1.65 1.57
C ASP A 183 17.46 -0.81 2.16
N ARG A 184 16.65 -0.25 1.28
CA ARG A 184 15.39 0.42 1.64
C ARG A 184 14.31 -0.57 2.07
N LYS A 185 14.45 -1.83 1.69
CA LYS A 185 13.55 -2.90 2.06
C LYS A 185 13.80 -3.30 3.51
N ILE A 186 12.73 -3.29 4.29
CA ILE A 186 12.74 -3.69 5.70
C ILE A 186 12.48 -5.19 5.80
N ILE A 187 11.39 -5.66 5.19
CA ILE A 187 11.04 -7.08 5.09
C ILE A 187 10.32 -7.37 3.77
N THR A 188 10.34 -8.63 3.38
CA THR A 188 9.36 -9.24 2.47
C THR A 188 8.89 -10.55 3.06
N HIS A 189 7.59 -10.67 3.29
CA HIS A 189 6.96 -11.87 3.84
C HIS A 189 5.99 -12.45 2.82
N ARG A 190 6.17 -13.74 2.46
CA ARG A 190 5.24 -14.48 1.58
C ARG A 190 4.26 -15.26 2.42
N CYS A 191 2.98 -15.11 2.12
CA CYS A 191 1.90 -15.79 2.83
C CYS A 191 0.61 -15.79 1.99
N ASP A 192 -0.40 -16.51 2.48
CA ASP A 192 -1.78 -16.26 2.05
C ASP A 192 -2.20 -14.85 2.51
N ILE A 193 -2.58 -14.03 1.54
CA ILE A 193 -3.02 -12.65 1.78
C ILE A 193 -4.52 -12.45 1.54
N THR A 194 -5.27 -13.52 1.29
CA THR A 194 -6.70 -13.45 0.97
C THR A 194 -7.48 -12.62 1.99
N SER A 195 -7.36 -12.94 3.28
CA SER A 195 -8.06 -12.23 4.36
C SER A 195 -7.62 -10.76 4.49
N VAL A 196 -6.35 -10.47 4.24
CA VAL A 196 -5.81 -9.10 4.29
C VAL A 196 -6.40 -8.25 3.18
N VAL A 197 -6.48 -8.80 1.96
CA VAL A 197 -7.07 -8.13 0.79
C VAL A 197 -8.58 -7.96 0.97
N GLU A 198 -9.28 -8.99 1.44
CA GLU A 198 -10.71 -8.90 1.76
C GLU A 198 -10.98 -7.77 2.76
N SER A 199 -10.27 -7.74 3.87
CA SER A 199 -10.47 -6.70 4.89
C SER A 199 -10.12 -5.30 4.38
N HIS A 200 -9.11 -5.19 3.50
CA HIS A 200 -8.76 -3.91 2.91
C HIS A 200 -9.90 -3.31 2.08
N TYR A 201 -10.57 -4.13 1.27
CA TYR A 201 -11.63 -3.67 0.37
C TYR A 201 -13.00 -3.61 1.03
N LEU A 202 -13.29 -4.46 2.01
CA LEU A 202 -14.59 -4.47 2.69
C LEU A 202 -14.63 -3.54 3.91
N ASP A 203 -13.58 -3.55 4.73
CA ASP A 203 -13.56 -2.83 6.02
C ASP A 203 -12.73 -1.56 5.97
N GLY A 204 -11.77 -1.49 5.04
CA GLY A 204 -10.80 -0.41 4.93
C GLY A 204 -11.28 0.83 4.21
N LYS A 205 -12.38 0.73 3.45
CA LYS A 205 -12.95 1.83 2.66
C LYS A 205 -14.32 2.21 3.22
N SER A 206 -14.68 3.48 3.10
CA SER A 206 -16.03 3.98 3.46
C SER A 206 -17.12 3.42 2.54
N LYS A 207 -16.72 2.89 1.39
CA LYS A 207 -17.58 2.25 0.38
C LYS A 207 -16.92 0.93 -0.04
N PRO A 208 -17.38 -0.21 0.51
CA PRO A 208 -16.76 -1.51 0.30
C PRO A 208 -16.88 -1.98 -1.14
N ALA A 209 -15.78 -2.53 -1.71
CA ALA A 209 -15.79 -3.17 -3.02
C ALA A 209 -16.11 -4.65 -2.85
N HIS A 210 -17.27 -5.09 -3.33
CA HIS A 210 -17.64 -6.50 -3.33
C HIS A 210 -17.11 -7.27 -4.54
N TYR A 211 -16.60 -6.57 -5.54
CA TYR A 211 -16.01 -7.15 -6.74
C TYR A 211 -14.66 -6.53 -7.05
N ILE A 212 -13.80 -7.33 -7.67
CA ILE A 212 -12.49 -6.89 -8.16
C ILE A 212 -12.21 -7.49 -9.53
N GLN A 213 -11.81 -6.65 -10.48
CA GLN A 213 -11.29 -7.07 -11.78
C GLN A 213 -9.77 -6.97 -11.72
N ILE A 214 -9.06 -8.08 -11.91
CA ILE A 214 -7.59 -8.14 -11.97
C ILE A 214 -7.18 -8.61 -13.35
N GLY A 215 -6.65 -7.70 -14.18
CA GLY A 215 -6.39 -8.01 -15.57
C GLY A 215 -7.66 -8.50 -16.28
N ASP A 216 -7.66 -9.76 -16.74
CA ASP A 216 -8.80 -10.38 -17.42
C ASP A 216 -9.70 -11.24 -16.51
N ASP A 217 -9.49 -11.18 -15.21
CA ASP A 217 -10.17 -12.02 -14.22
C ASP A 217 -11.08 -11.21 -13.31
N LEU A 218 -12.37 -11.59 -13.20
CA LEU A 218 -13.33 -10.99 -12.30
C LEU A 218 -13.62 -11.91 -11.12
N TYR A 219 -13.58 -11.35 -9.91
CA TYR A 219 -13.85 -12.05 -8.67
C TYR A 219 -14.81 -11.27 -7.77
N ARG A 220 -15.46 -11.98 -6.85
CA ARG A 220 -16.05 -11.35 -5.68
C ARG A 220 -15.04 -11.27 -4.53
N VAL A 221 -15.16 -10.23 -3.74
CA VAL A 221 -14.38 -10.01 -2.51
C VAL A 221 -15.25 -10.41 -1.33
N GLY A 222 -14.80 -11.38 -0.56
CA GLY A 222 -15.57 -11.93 0.57
C GLY A 222 -16.78 -12.79 0.14
N GLU A 223 -17.75 -12.92 1.06
CA GLU A 223 -18.88 -13.84 0.87
C GLU A 223 -20.08 -13.17 0.16
N ALA A 224 -20.19 -11.85 0.24
CA ALA A 224 -21.30 -11.13 -0.36
C ALA A 224 -21.24 -11.12 -1.90
N ASP A 225 -22.38 -11.35 -2.55
CA ASP A 225 -22.56 -11.27 -4.01
C ASP A 225 -23.82 -10.44 -4.30
N PRO A 226 -23.74 -9.09 -4.17
CA PRO A 226 -24.91 -8.20 -4.28
C PRO A 226 -25.70 -8.33 -5.59
N PHE A 227 -25.02 -8.67 -6.68
CA PHE A 227 -25.66 -8.84 -7.99
C PHE A 227 -26.02 -10.29 -8.30
N ASN A 228 -25.63 -11.25 -7.44
CA ASN A 228 -25.78 -12.69 -7.69
C ASN A 228 -25.11 -13.13 -9.01
N TRP A 229 -23.95 -12.55 -9.30
CA TRP A 229 -23.17 -12.85 -10.51
C TRP A 229 -22.53 -14.23 -10.52
N LYS A 230 -22.44 -14.85 -9.33
CA LYS A 230 -21.85 -16.20 -9.15
C LYS A 230 -20.39 -16.28 -9.60
N VAL A 231 -19.70 -15.16 -9.65
CA VAL A 231 -18.27 -15.13 -9.93
C VAL A 231 -17.49 -15.77 -8.77
N PRO A 232 -16.33 -16.39 -9.01
CA PRO A 232 -15.57 -17.04 -7.97
C PRO A 232 -15.11 -16.03 -6.91
N LYS A 233 -14.95 -16.51 -5.68
CA LYS A 233 -14.35 -15.74 -4.61
C LYS A 233 -12.85 -15.59 -4.89
N LEU A 234 -12.31 -14.39 -4.66
CA LEU A 234 -10.87 -14.14 -4.75
C LEU A 234 -10.14 -14.97 -3.69
N SER A 235 -9.12 -15.71 -4.10
CA SER A 235 -8.20 -16.45 -3.23
C SER A 235 -6.77 -16.20 -3.68
N ILE A 236 -5.92 -15.74 -2.76
CA ILE A 236 -4.52 -15.38 -3.03
C ILE A 236 -3.63 -16.12 -2.03
N ASN A 237 -3.42 -17.41 -2.29
CA ASN A 237 -2.64 -18.28 -1.42
C ASN A 237 -1.13 -17.99 -1.49
N ASP A 238 -0.66 -17.38 -2.58
CA ASP A 238 0.72 -16.95 -2.76
C ASP A 238 0.77 -15.45 -3.04
N GLY A 239 0.86 -14.70 -1.98
CA GLY A 239 1.06 -13.26 -2.01
C GLY A 239 2.29 -12.84 -1.22
N SER A 240 2.56 -11.55 -1.21
CA SER A 240 3.61 -10.97 -0.38
C SER A 240 3.20 -9.65 0.24
N ILE A 241 3.73 -9.41 1.41
CA ILE A 241 3.71 -8.13 2.10
C ILE A 241 5.14 -7.64 2.22
N THR A 242 5.44 -6.53 1.57
CA THR A 242 6.76 -5.90 1.59
C THR A 242 6.67 -4.57 2.30
N ALA A 243 7.51 -4.38 3.33
CA ALA A 243 7.71 -3.10 3.97
C ALA A 243 9.03 -2.48 3.49
N ARG A 244 8.98 -1.23 3.08
CA ARG A 244 10.17 -0.49 2.62
C ARG A 244 10.09 0.99 2.95
N ILE A 245 11.25 1.64 3.02
CA ILE A 245 11.32 3.10 3.04
C ILE A 245 11.10 3.65 1.64
N SER A 246 10.10 4.52 1.50
CA SER A 246 9.85 5.31 0.31
C SER A 246 10.14 6.78 0.60
N ILE A 247 11.11 7.35 -0.10
CA ILE A 247 11.46 8.76 0.03
C ILE A 247 10.71 9.51 -1.06
N ARG A 248 9.80 10.41 -0.64
CA ARG A 248 9.06 11.30 -1.51
C ARG A 248 9.64 12.70 -1.39
N ASP A 249 10.14 13.20 -2.48
CA ASP A 249 10.78 14.53 -2.56
C ASP A 249 11.91 14.68 -1.51
N ASP A 250 12.40 15.91 -1.35
CA ASP A 250 13.46 16.19 -0.39
C ASP A 250 12.96 16.45 1.02
N LYS A 251 11.64 16.31 1.26
CA LYS A 251 11.00 16.73 2.51
C LYS A 251 10.36 15.60 3.31
N LEU A 252 10.01 14.50 2.66
CA LEU A 252 9.21 13.45 3.27
C LEU A 252 9.74 12.06 2.91
N TYR A 253 9.60 11.15 3.86
CA TYR A 253 9.68 9.71 3.60
C TYR A 253 8.56 9.00 4.36
N GLU A 254 8.20 7.83 3.89
CA GLU A 254 7.18 6.99 4.52
C GLU A 254 7.62 5.53 4.57
N ILE A 255 7.03 4.77 5.48
CA ILE A 255 7.11 3.31 5.46
C ILE A 255 5.97 2.84 4.56
N GLN A 256 6.33 2.41 3.37
CA GLN A 256 5.38 1.88 2.39
C GLN A 256 5.20 0.38 2.61
N ILE A 257 3.96 -0.04 2.73
CA ILE A 257 3.58 -1.45 2.74
C ILE A 257 2.97 -1.77 1.38
N ASP A 258 3.58 -2.68 0.66
CA ASP A 258 3.07 -3.18 -0.62
C ASP A 258 2.49 -4.57 -0.41
N ILE A 259 1.21 -4.75 -0.71
CA ILE A 259 0.52 -6.04 -0.71
C ILE A 259 0.37 -6.46 -2.17
N LYS A 260 0.95 -7.60 -2.56
CA LYS A 260 0.96 -8.07 -3.95
C LYS A 260 0.59 -9.53 -4.05
N SER A 261 -0.13 -9.89 -5.12
CA SER A 261 -0.34 -11.27 -5.53
C SER A 261 0.85 -11.75 -6.37
N HIS A 262 1.26 -13.00 -6.20
CA HIS A 262 2.17 -13.71 -7.08
C HIS A 262 1.46 -14.77 -7.90
N SER A 263 0.39 -15.34 -7.34
CA SER A 263 -0.54 -16.21 -8.05
C SER A 263 -1.93 -16.11 -7.41
N HIS A 264 -2.95 -16.24 -8.22
CA HIS A 264 -4.34 -16.39 -7.81
C HIS A 264 -5.02 -17.36 -8.75
N SER A 265 -6.13 -17.93 -8.32
CA SER A 265 -6.96 -18.79 -9.18
C SER A 265 -7.50 -17.97 -10.35
N SER A 266 -7.47 -18.50 -11.57
CA SER A 266 -8.12 -17.85 -12.71
C SER A 266 -9.63 -17.81 -12.53
N SER A 267 -10.27 -16.81 -13.09
CA SER A 267 -11.72 -16.70 -13.19
C SER A 267 -12.18 -16.96 -14.62
N ASP A 268 -13.31 -17.62 -14.79
CA ASP A 268 -13.94 -17.76 -16.11
C ASP A 268 -14.74 -16.51 -16.53
N TYR A 269 -14.79 -15.48 -15.68
CA TYR A 269 -15.55 -14.26 -15.89
C TYR A 269 -14.64 -13.05 -16.08
N SER A 270 -15.10 -12.10 -16.90
CA SER A 270 -14.44 -10.82 -17.14
C SER A 270 -15.45 -9.72 -17.47
N LEU A 271 -15.12 -8.49 -17.11
CA LEU A 271 -15.87 -7.28 -17.51
C LEU A 271 -15.23 -6.58 -18.74
N LYS A 272 -14.11 -7.05 -19.23
CA LYS A 272 -13.45 -6.45 -20.41
C LYS A 272 -14.20 -6.76 -21.70
N LEU A 273 -14.39 -5.75 -22.54
CA LEU A 273 -15.13 -5.87 -23.79
C LEU A 273 -14.51 -6.90 -24.76
N ASP A 274 -13.20 -6.92 -24.85
CA ASP A 274 -12.40 -7.76 -25.75
C ASP A 274 -12.05 -9.15 -25.17
N SER A 275 -12.49 -9.44 -23.93
CA SER A 275 -12.23 -10.74 -23.29
C SER A 275 -13.07 -11.85 -23.93
N LYS A 276 -12.46 -13.03 -24.03
CA LYS A 276 -13.14 -14.29 -24.44
C LYS A 276 -13.88 -14.97 -23.28
N LYS A 277 -13.72 -14.48 -22.06
CA LYS A 277 -14.36 -15.03 -20.85
C LYS A 277 -15.84 -14.70 -20.79
N LEU A 278 -16.55 -15.41 -19.92
CA LEU A 278 -17.97 -15.22 -19.70
C LEU A 278 -18.26 -13.82 -19.12
N ARG A 279 -19.47 -13.35 -19.36
CA ARG A 279 -20.01 -12.15 -18.69
C ARG A 279 -20.86 -12.59 -17.52
N PRO A 280 -20.81 -11.87 -16.39
CA PRO A 280 -21.59 -12.24 -15.20
C PRO A 280 -23.08 -11.87 -15.31
N PHE A 281 -23.48 -11.09 -16.35
CA PHE A 281 -24.83 -10.59 -16.60
C PHE A 281 -25.29 -10.81 -18.03
#